data_5c4e2ae1a79ef3844639c66ce3fb68ba
#
_entry.id   5c4e2ae1a79ef3844639c66ce3fb68ba
#
_cell.length_a   1.000
_cell.length_b   1.000
_cell.length_c   1.000
_cell.angle_alpha   90.00
_cell.angle_beta   90.00
_cell.angle_gamma   90.00
#
_symmetry.space_group_name_H-M   'P 1'
#
loop_
_entity.id
_entity.type
_entity.pdbx_description
1 polymer ?
#
loop_
_entity_poly.entity_id
_entity_poly.type
_entity_poly.pdbx_seq_one_letter_code
_entity_poly.pdbx_strand_id
1 'polypeptide(L)'
;KIAKLHQKIVNQRDWFLHNYSTYLIENYDRVFIEDLDVKGLLEKKQLSKEISDVSWSEFFRMLQYKADWYGKEVIKVDRYYASSKTCGCGVKNENLKLSDRVWTCSSCFSINDRDLLASQNILKEGRRSLGDLG
;
A
#
# COMPACT_ATOMS: atom_id res chain seq x y z
N LYS A 1 -20.34 -13.83 24.54
CA LYS A 1 -19.64 -14.71 23.55
C LYS A 1 -19.21 -13.96 22.31
N ILE A 2 -20.10 -13.14 21.72
CA ILE A 2 -19.77 -12.36 20.52
C ILE A 2 -18.67 -11.33 20.81
N ALA A 3 -18.75 -10.64 21.95
CA ALA A 3 -17.75 -9.66 22.35
C ALA A 3 -16.35 -10.28 22.50
N LYS A 4 -16.24 -11.49 23.06
CA LYS A 4 -14.96 -12.19 23.18
C LYS A 4 -14.40 -12.61 21.83
N LEU A 5 -15.26 -13.01 20.89
CA LEU A 5 -14.84 -13.39 19.55
C LEU A 5 -14.31 -12.16 18.79
N HIS A 6 -14.99 -11.03 18.88
CA HIS A 6 -14.52 -9.78 18.30
C HIS A 6 -13.17 -9.34 18.88
N GLN A 7 -13.00 -9.45 20.20
CA GLN A 7 -11.73 -9.12 20.85
C GLN A 7 -10.61 -10.02 20.38
N LYS A 8 -10.87 -11.30 20.19
CA LYS A 8 -9.87 -12.23 19.66
C LYS A 8 -9.43 -11.86 18.24
N ILE A 9 -10.37 -11.49 17.37
CA ILE A 9 -10.09 -11.07 16.00
C ILE A 9 -9.22 -9.80 16.00
N VAL A 10 -9.59 -8.81 16.80
CA VAL A 10 -8.81 -7.56 16.93
C VAL A 10 -7.40 -7.84 17.43
N ASN A 11 -7.25 -8.68 18.44
CA ASN A 11 -5.94 -9.03 18.99
C ASN A 11 -5.06 -9.75 17.97
N GLN A 12 -5.62 -10.67 17.19
CA GLN A 12 -4.88 -11.37 16.14
C GLN A 12 -4.43 -10.42 15.04
N ARG A 13 -5.30 -9.49 14.64
CA ARG A 13 -4.98 -8.48 13.65
C ARG A 13 -3.85 -7.56 14.14
N ASP A 14 -3.95 -7.07 15.37
CA ASP A 14 -2.95 -6.19 15.95
C ASP A 14 -1.60 -6.90 16.08
N TRP A 15 -1.59 -8.16 16.50
CA TRP A 15 -0.39 -8.98 16.57
C TRP A 15 0.28 -9.09 15.19
N PHE A 16 -0.52 -9.38 14.15
CA PHE A 16 -0.01 -9.48 12.78
C PHE A 16 0.58 -8.15 12.31
N LEU A 17 -0.14 -7.04 12.53
CA LEU A 17 0.32 -5.72 12.12
C LEU A 17 1.61 -5.31 12.84
N HIS A 18 1.72 -5.59 14.14
CA HIS A 18 2.92 -5.32 14.90
C HIS A 18 4.11 -6.11 14.37
N ASN A 19 3.95 -7.40 14.13
CA ASN A 19 5.04 -8.24 13.66
C ASN A 19 5.48 -7.86 12.25
N TYR A 20 4.53 -7.59 11.36
CA TYR A 20 4.85 -7.24 9.99
C TYR A 20 5.51 -5.87 9.89
N SER A 21 5.01 -4.87 10.63
CA SER A 21 5.61 -3.54 10.64
C SER A 21 7.03 -3.56 11.23
N THR A 22 7.24 -4.32 12.29
CA THR A 22 8.59 -4.51 12.87
C THR A 22 9.54 -5.16 11.87
N TYR A 23 9.07 -6.20 11.17
CA TYR A 23 9.87 -6.86 10.14
C TYR A 23 10.32 -5.88 9.05
N LEU A 24 9.41 -5.06 8.55
CA LEU A 24 9.74 -4.09 7.50
C LEU A 24 10.75 -3.05 7.99
N ILE A 25 10.55 -2.52 9.18
CA ILE A 25 11.45 -1.48 9.72
C ILE A 25 12.83 -2.05 10.05
N GLU A 26 12.92 -3.28 10.54
CA GLU A 26 14.22 -3.91 10.83
C GLU A 26 15.01 -4.27 9.58
N ASN A 27 14.34 -4.62 8.48
CA ASN A 27 15.00 -5.16 7.30
C ASN A 27 15.21 -4.14 6.18
N TYR A 28 14.55 -2.98 6.21
CA TYR A 28 14.62 -1.98 5.17
C TYR A 28 14.85 -0.60 5.75
N ASP A 29 15.68 0.20 5.09
CA ASP A 29 15.96 1.58 5.52
C ASP A 29 14.84 2.54 5.14
N ARG A 30 14.15 2.28 4.03
CA ARG A 30 13.05 3.10 3.53
C ARG A 30 11.90 2.22 3.12
N VAL A 31 10.68 2.62 3.49
CA VAL A 31 9.44 1.97 3.09
C VAL A 31 8.59 2.99 2.35
N PHE A 32 8.21 2.67 1.12
CA PHE A 32 7.37 3.54 0.28
C PHE A 32 5.95 2.98 0.30
N ILE A 33 4.99 3.81 0.62
CA ILE A 33 3.59 3.42 0.67
C ILE A 33 2.72 4.43 -0.07
N GLU A 34 1.59 3.95 -0.57
CA GLU A 34 0.61 4.83 -1.19
C GLU A 34 -0.14 5.63 -0.13
N ASP A 35 -0.33 6.93 -0.39
CA ASP A 35 -1.09 7.82 0.49
C ASP A 35 -2.59 7.63 0.22
N LEU A 36 -3.19 6.65 0.87
CA LEU A 36 -4.60 6.32 0.70
C LEU A 36 -5.50 7.34 1.40
N ASP A 37 -6.58 7.73 0.74
CA ASP A 37 -7.63 8.56 1.34
C ASP A 37 -8.54 7.68 2.20
N VAL A 38 -8.09 7.35 3.40
CA VAL A 38 -8.82 6.46 4.32
C VAL A 38 -10.19 7.05 4.66
N LYS A 39 -10.28 8.35 4.87
CA LYS A 39 -11.54 9.02 5.18
C LYS A 39 -12.54 8.89 4.02
N GLY A 40 -12.09 9.13 2.79
CA GLY A 40 -12.93 8.95 1.61
C GLY A 40 -13.35 7.52 1.39
N LEU A 41 -12.47 6.55 1.68
CA LEU A 41 -12.80 5.13 1.61
C LEU A 41 -13.85 4.75 2.64
N LEU A 42 -13.77 5.27 3.85
CA LEU A 42 -14.75 5.01 4.92
C LEU A 42 -16.14 5.55 4.57
N GLU A 43 -16.23 6.62 3.82
CA GLU A 43 -17.49 7.20 3.38
C GLU A 43 -18.23 6.35 2.34
N LYS A 44 -17.52 5.46 1.64
CA LYS A 44 -18.07 4.63 0.56
C LYS A 44 -18.49 3.22 0.96
N LYS A 45 -18.87 2.99 2.09
CA LYS A 45 -18.93 1.80 2.91
C LYS A 45 -19.52 0.48 2.49
N GLN A 46 -18.75 -0.57 2.78
CA GLN A 46 -19.23 -1.87 3.28
C GLN A 46 -18.45 -2.23 4.55
N LEU A 47 -19.06 -2.96 5.49
CA LEU A 47 -18.49 -3.22 6.81
C LEU A 47 -17.10 -3.90 6.77
N SER A 48 -16.90 -4.87 5.89
CA SER A 48 -15.61 -5.52 5.70
C SER A 48 -14.54 -4.56 5.22
N LYS A 49 -14.93 -3.57 4.42
CA LYS A 49 -14.04 -2.56 3.90
C LYS A 49 -13.61 -1.59 4.99
N GLU A 50 -14.52 -1.24 5.90
CA GLU A 50 -14.20 -0.41 7.07
C GLU A 50 -13.11 -1.04 7.93
N ILE A 51 -13.19 -2.34 8.18
CA ILE A 51 -12.19 -3.07 8.96
C ILE A 51 -10.83 -3.01 8.26
N SER A 52 -10.79 -3.18 6.94
CA SER A 52 -9.56 -3.10 6.15
C SER A 52 -8.95 -1.70 6.20
N ASP A 53 -9.79 -0.66 6.08
CA ASP A 53 -9.31 0.72 6.08
C ASP A 53 -8.77 1.13 7.45
N VAL A 54 -9.44 0.71 8.53
CA VAL A 54 -8.95 0.93 9.90
C VAL A 54 -7.61 0.20 10.10
N SER A 55 -7.48 -1.03 9.60
CA SER A 55 -6.25 -1.80 9.68
C SER A 55 -5.12 -1.12 8.91
N TRP A 56 -5.40 -0.54 7.75
CA TRP A 56 -4.39 0.18 6.96
C TRP A 56 -3.88 1.41 7.71
N SER A 57 -4.79 2.21 8.28
CA SER A 57 -4.41 3.39 9.08
C SER A 57 -3.56 3.00 10.28
N GLU A 58 -3.93 1.94 10.99
CA GLU A 58 -3.19 1.44 12.14
C GLU A 58 -1.82 0.93 11.74
N PHE A 59 -1.73 0.20 10.62
CA PHE A 59 -0.47 -0.28 10.09
C PHE A 59 0.47 0.89 9.74
N PHE A 60 -0.07 1.91 9.07
CA PHE A 60 0.71 3.11 8.73
C PHE A 60 1.23 3.81 9.99
N ARG A 61 0.37 3.95 10.99
CA ARG A 61 0.76 4.55 12.27
C ARG A 61 1.92 3.78 12.93
N MET A 62 1.83 2.44 12.92
CA MET A 62 2.89 1.58 13.46
C MET A 62 4.20 1.73 12.70
N LEU A 63 4.16 1.79 11.38
CA LEU A 63 5.35 2.02 10.56
C LEU A 63 5.99 3.37 10.91
N GLN A 64 5.20 4.41 11.07
CA GLN A 64 5.69 5.75 11.37
C GLN A 64 6.46 5.80 12.68
N TYR A 65 5.85 5.36 13.79
CA TYR A 65 6.53 5.47 15.08
C TYR A 65 7.73 4.53 15.19
N LYS A 66 7.64 3.34 14.59
CA LYS A 66 8.77 2.40 14.58
C LYS A 66 9.92 2.93 13.73
N ALA A 67 9.63 3.57 12.60
CA ALA A 67 10.65 4.22 11.80
C ALA A 67 11.38 5.30 12.60
N ASP A 68 10.64 6.11 13.34
CA ASP A 68 11.22 7.14 14.20
C ASP A 68 12.14 6.52 15.27
N TRP A 69 11.73 5.42 15.87
CA TRP A 69 12.53 4.73 16.88
C TRP A 69 13.84 4.15 16.34
N TYR A 70 13.82 3.64 15.11
CA TYR A 70 14.97 2.94 14.51
C TYR A 70 15.77 3.80 13.54
N GLY A 71 15.41 5.08 13.39
CA GLY A 71 16.09 5.97 12.45
C GLY A 71 15.87 5.60 11.00
N LYS A 72 14.68 5.07 10.68
CA LYS A 72 14.28 4.70 9.33
C LYS A 72 13.31 5.73 8.74
N GLU A 73 12.97 5.58 7.47
CA GLU A 73 12.06 6.49 6.79
C GLU A 73 10.86 5.75 6.22
N VAL A 74 9.66 6.32 6.43
CA VAL A 74 8.43 5.89 5.74
C VAL A 74 7.98 7.04 4.88
N ILE A 75 7.85 6.79 3.57
CA ILE A 75 7.61 7.83 2.57
C ILE A 75 6.27 7.56 1.90
N LYS A 76 5.38 8.55 1.94
CA LYS A 76 4.10 8.49 1.25
C LYS A 76 4.26 8.90 -0.21
N VAL A 77 3.71 8.09 -1.11
CA VAL A 77 3.62 8.39 -2.53
C VAL A 77 2.23 8.91 -2.82
N ASP A 78 2.13 9.92 -3.70
CA ASP A 78 0.89 10.60 -4.05
C ASP A 78 -0.20 9.59 -4.46
N ARG A 79 -1.36 9.64 -3.77
CA ARG A 79 -2.51 8.78 -4.02
C ARG A 79 -3.11 8.94 -5.42
N TYR A 80 -2.84 10.04 -6.09
CA TYR A 80 -3.33 10.29 -7.45
C TYR A 80 -2.41 9.69 -8.53
N TYR A 81 -1.26 9.15 -8.13
CA TYR A 81 -0.38 8.45 -9.06
C TYR A 81 -1.02 7.13 -9.49
N ALA A 82 -1.16 6.92 -10.81
CA ALA A 82 -1.87 5.76 -11.35
C ALA A 82 -0.97 4.51 -11.33
N SER A 83 -0.60 4.04 -10.14
CA SER A 83 0.42 2.99 -9.94
C SER A 83 0.05 1.65 -10.56
N SER A 84 -1.23 1.25 -10.51
CA SER A 84 -1.67 -0.04 -11.05
C SER A 84 -1.95 -0.02 -12.55
N LYS A 85 -2.01 1.14 -13.15
CA LYS A 85 -2.40 1.33 -14.57
C LYS A 85 -1.22 1.69 -15.47
N THR A 86 -0.07 2.01 -14.91
CA THR A 86 1.10 2.47 -15.67
C THR A 86 2.10 1.34 -15.83
N CYS A 87 2.32 0.90 -17.07
CA CYS A 87 3.32 -0.11 -17.40
C CYS A 87 4.73 0.42 -17.13
N GLY A 88 5.68 -0.50 -16.89
CA GLY A 88 7.09 -0.12 -16.72
C GLY A 88 7.67 0.63 -17.91
N CYS A 89 7.10 0.48 -19.11
CA CYS A 89 7.51 1.24 -20.30
C CYS A 89 6.98 2.68 -20.31
N GLY A 90 6.13 3.07 -19.35
CA GLY A 90 5.57 4.41 -19.23
C GLY A 90 4.17 4.58 -19.81
N VAL A 91 3.63 3.58 -20.51
CA VAL A 91 2.32 3.66 -21.11
C VAL A 91 1.25 3.39 -20.05
N LYS A 92 0.24 4.25 -19.99
CA LYS A 92 -0.89 4.13 -19.07
C LYS A 92 -2.06 3.43 -19.74
N ASN A 93 -2.66 2.44 -19.09
CA ASN A 93 -3.86 1.76 -19.56
C ASN A 93 -5.10 2.45 -19.00
N GLU A 94 -5.69 3.34 -19.79
CA GLU A 94 -6.87 4.10 -19.40
C GLU A 94 -8.13 3.23 -19.25
N ASN A 95 -8.15 2.05 -19.88
CA ASN A 95 -9.32 1.17 -19.94
C ASN A 95 -9.31 0.09 -18.87
N LEU A 96 -8.33 0.09 -17.98
CA LEU A 96 -8.20 -0.93 -16.92
C LEU A 96 -9.35 -0.82 -15.93
N LYS A 97 -10.03 -1.94 -15.70
CA LYS A 97 -11.14 -2.04 -14.74
C LYS A 97 -10.62 -2.51 -13.39
N LEU A 98 -11.36 -2.21 -12.32
CA LEU A 98 -11.00 -2.65 -10.96
C LEU A 98 -10.92 -4.16 -10.83
N SER A 99 -11.70 -4.90 -11.64
CA SER A 99 -11.69 -6.36 -11.65
C SER A 99 -10.50 -6.97 -12.41
N ASP A 100 -9.78 -6.17 -13.21
CA ASP A 100 -8.66 -6.65 -14.00
C ASP A 100 -7.42 -6.78 -13.12
N ARG A 101 -7.01 -8.01 -12.84
CA ARG A 101 -5.83 -8.28 -12.01
C ARG A 101 -4.54 -8.40 -12.82
N VAL A 102 -4.69 -8.87 -14.06
CA VAL A 102 -3.59 -9.07 -15.01
C VAL A 102 -3.96 -8.39 -16.32
N TRP A 103 -3.03 -7.66 -16.90
CA TRP A 103 -3.26 -6.99 -18.17
C TRP A 103 -1.99 -6.94 -19.02
N THR A 104 -2.17 -6.86 -20.31
CA THR A 104 -1.07 -6.79 -21.29
C THR A 104 -0.95 -5.38 -21.82
N CYS A 105 0.27 -4.84 -21.78
CA CYS A 105 0.53 -3.50 -22.31
C CYS A 105 0.39 -3.51 -23.84
N SER A 106 -0.35 -2.53 -24.37
CA SER A 106 -0.59 -2.40 -25.80
C SER A 106 0.66 -1.93 -26.57
N SER A 107 1.64 -1.37 -25.89
CA SER A 107 2.86 -0.83 -26.48
C SER A 107 4.02 -1.81 -26.45
N CYS A 108 4.38 -2.32 -25.27
CA CYS A 108 5.54 -3.21 -25.11
C CYS A 108 5.15 -4.68 -24.97
N PHE A 109 3.86 -5.01 -24.90
CA PHE A 109 3.30 -6.36 -24.81
C PHE A 109 3.68 -7.13 -23.55
N SER A 110 4.24 -6.46 -22.53
CA SER A 110 4.51 -7.08 -21.24
C SER A 110 3.22 -7.42 -20.53
N ILE A 111 3.24 -8.54 -19.80
CA ILE A 111 2.11 -8.97 -18.96
C ILE A 111 2.34 -8.40 -17.57
N ASN A 112 1.37 -7.63 -17.06
CA ASN A 112 1.47 -6.93 -15.79
C ASN A 112 0.50 -7.52 -14.79
N ASP A 113 1.01 -7.96 -13.62
CA ASP A 113 0.21 -8.21 -12.43
C ASP A 113 -0.06 -6.87 -11.78
N ARG A 114 -1.32 -6.59 -11.50
CA ARG A 114 -1.76 -5.29 -11.00
C ARG A 114 -1.09 -4.88 -9.69
N ASP A 115 -1.07 -5.80 -8.72
CA ASP A 115 -0.55 -5.49 -7.39
C ASP A 115 0.97 -5.35 -7.41
N LEU A 116 1.65 -6.25 -8.11
CA LEU A 116 3.10 -6.19 -8.26
C LEU A 116 3.52 -4.92 -9.01
N LEU A 117 2.83 -4.60 -10.10
CA LEU A 117 3.10 -3.38 -10.86
C LEU A 117 2.89 -2.13 -10.02
N ALA A 118 1.81 -2.09 -9.23
CA ALA A 118 1.54 -0.96 -8.33
C ALA A 118 2.69 -0.77 -7.33
N SER A 119 3.15 -1.85 -6.71
CA SER A 119 4.25 -1.76 -5.73
C SER A 119 5.56 -1.27 -6.38
N GLN A 120 5.87 -1.76 -7.58
CA GLN A 120 7.05 -1.33 -8.31
C GLN A 120 6.98 0.15 -8.70
N ASN A 121 5.82 0.61 -9.15
CA ASN A 121 5.61 2.00 -9.54
C ASN A 121 5.63 2.94 -8.33
N ILE A 122 5.09 2.50 -7.19
CA ILE A 122 5.14 3.27 -5.95
C ILE A 122 6.59 3.47 -5.50
N LEU A 123 7.38 2.41 -5.53
CA LEU A 123 8.81 2.50 -5.21
C LEU A 123 9.53 3.46 -6.15
N LYS A 124 9.31 3.34 -7.44
CA LYS A 124 9.92 4.18 -8.45
C LYS A 124 9.55 5.66 -8.25
N GLU A 125 8.26 5.95 -8.06
CA GLU A 125 7.78 7.31 -7.85
C GLU A 125 8.28 7.90 -6.54
N GLY A 126 8.32 7.10 -5.48
CA GLY A 126 8.85 7.53 -4.19
C GLY A 126 10.33 7.89 -4.28
N ARG A 127 11.12 7.09 -4.96
CA ARG A 127 12.53 7.37 -5.18
C ARG A 127 12.74 8.60 -6.05
N ARG A 128 11.92 8.76 -7.08
CA ARG A 128 11.96 9.94 -7.94
C ARG A 128 11.68 11.22 -7.15
N SER A 129 10.69 11.20 -6.28
CA SER A 129 10.32 12.37 -5.47
C SER A 129 11.42 12.76 -4.48
N LEU A 130 12.26 11.81 -4.08
CA LEU A 130 13.42 12.06 -3.22
C LEU A 130 14.67 12.47 -4.02
N GLY A 131 14.62 12.44 -5.36
CA GLY A 131 15.77 12.72 -6.18
C GLY A 131 16.80 11.60 -6.25
N ASP A 132 16.43 10.38 -5.85
CA ASP A 132 17.33 9.21 -5.83
C ASP A 132 17.55 8.60 -7.20
N LEU A 133 16.74 8.97 -8.19
CA LEU A 133 16.89 8.47 -9.55
C LEU A 133 17.76 9.42 -10.34
N GLY A 134 18.93 8.97 -10.58
CA GLY A 134 19.84 9.65 -11.50
C GLY A 134 19.46 9.41 -12.95
#